data_426dc5bc46a64a2ed4bb1329eff71717
#
_entry.id   426dc5bc46a64a2ed4bb1329eff71717
#
_cell.length_a   1.000
_cell.length_b   1.000
_cell.length_c   1.000
_cell.angle_alpha   90.00
_cell.angle_beta   90.00
_cell.angle_gamma   90.00
#
_symmetry.space_group_name_H-M   'P 1'
#
loop_
_entity.id
_entity.type
_entity.pdbx_description
1 polymer ?
#
loop_
_entity_poly.entity_id
_entity_poly.type
_entity_poly.pdbx_seq_one_letter_code
_entity_poly.pdbx_strand_id
1 'polypeptide(L)'
;MNKAILAKKVGMTQIFNADGVLTPVTVLQAGPCVVTQVKTVENDGYSAVQVGFVDKKEKVVNKDANGKKEIRHRHGVNKPEKGHFDKAGVSGKRFVREFKFDNAADYKLADEIKADIFAEGDKVDATAISKGKGFQGAIKRLGQHRGPMAHGSKFHRHQGSNGACSSPSRVFKGKGMPGHMGSVKVTVQNLEIVKVDVENNLLLVKGSVPGPKKCLVTIKETVKAGK
;
A
#
# COMPACT_ATOMS: atom_id res chain seq x y z
N MET A 1 -13.70 -9.42 8.68
CA MET A 1 -12.44 -9.62 7.93
C MET A 1 -11.51 -10.47 8.78
N ASN A 2 -11.13 -11.64 8.28
CA ASN A 2 -10.38 -12.61 9.09
C ASN A 2 -8.89 -12.69 8.73
N LYS A 3 -8.52 -12.29 7.51
CA LYS A 3 -7.14 -12.37 7.03
C LYS A 3 -6.66 -11.01 6.50
N ALA A 4 -5.61 -10.47 7.06
CA ALA A 4 -4.92 -9.27 6.55
C ALA A 4 -3.45 -9.25 6.96
N ILE A 5 -2.58 -8.74 6.09
CA ILE A 5 -1.14 -8.64 6.34
C ILE A 5 -0.53 -7.46 5.61
N LEU A 6 0.59 -6.96 6.13
CA LEU A 6 1.44 -6.00 5.41
C LEU A 6 2.52 -6.75 4.64
N ALA A 7 2.74 -6.33 3.42
CA ALA A 7 3.73 -6.91 2.54
C ALA A 7 4.58 -5.85 1.84
N LYS A 8 5.70 -6.28 1.29
CA LYS A 8 6.59 -5.48 0.46
C LYS A 8 6.65 -6.08 -0.93
N LYS A 9 6.39 -5.28 -1.96
CA LYS A 9 6.47 -5.71 -3.33
C LYS A 9 7.93 -5.97 -3.74
N VAL A 10 8.27 -7.22 -4.03
CA VAL A 10 9.59 -7.61 -4.52
C VAL A 10 9.70 -7.34 -6.01
N GLY A 11 8.77 -7.88 -6.79
CA GLY A 11 8.77 -7.74 -8.24
C GLY A 11 7.64 -8.51 -8.90
N MET A 12 7.78 -8.74 -10.19
CA MET A 12 6.89 -9.61 -10.95
C MET A 12 7.71 -10.67 -11.66
N THR A 13 7.14 -11.84 -11.79
CA THR A 13 7.67 -12.97 -12.53
C THR A 13 6.53 -13.76 -13.17
N GLN A 14 6.80 -14.89 -13.73
CA GLN A 14 5.82 -15.80 -14.30
C GLN A 14 6.11 -17.23 -13.82
N ILE A 15 5.07 -18.00 -13.68
CA ILE A 15 5.14 -19.41 -13.33
C ILE A 15 4.24 -20.21 -14.29
N PHE A 16 4.57 -21.48 -14.48
CA PHE A 16 3.72 -22.40 -15.23
C PHE A 16 2.86 -23.18 -14.24
N ASN A 17 1.59 -23.31 -14.55
CA ASN A 17 0.68 -24.21 -13.83
C ASN A 17 0.94 -25.67 -14.26
N ALA A 18 0.31 -26.61 -13.58
CA ALA A 18 0.39 -28.03 -13.91
C ALA A 18 0.01 -28.34 -15.37
N ASP A 19 -0.92 -27.56 -15.92
CA ASP A 19 -1.41 -27.67 -17.32
C ASP A 19 -0.46 -27.00 -18.34
N GLY A 20 0.72 -26.52 -17.93
CA GLY A 20 1.65 -25.82 -18.79
C GLY A 20 1.23 -24.37 -19.14
N VAL A 21 0.16 -23.84 -18.55
CA VAL A 21 -0.30 -22.47 -18.81
C VAL A 21 0.55 -21.46 -18.03
N LEU A 22 1.08 -20.48 -18.75
CA LEU A 22 1.88 -19.39 -18.16
C LEU A 22 1.00 -18.42 -17.39
N THR A 23 1.30 -18.24 -16.11
CA THR A 23 0.58 -17.32 -15.22
C THR A 23 1.51 -16.21 -14.75
N PRO A 24 1.21 -14.92 -15.06
CA PRO A 24 1.99 -13.79 -14.53
C PRO A 24 1.67 -13.60 -13.06
N VAL A 25 2.72 -13.46 -12.24
CA VAL A 25 2.57 -13.30 -10.79
C VAL A 25 3.38 -12.13 -10.25
N THR A 26 2.84 -11.48 -9.22
CA THR A 26 3.57 -10.53 -8.40
C THR A 26 4.05 -11.21 -7.14
N VAL A 27 5.34 -11.11 -6.85
CA VAL A 27 5.96 -11.63 -5.64
C VAL A 27 5.92 -10.57 -4.56
N LEU A 28 5.32 -10.92 -3.42
CA LEU A 28 5.15 -10.06 -2.26
C LEU A 28 5.82 -10.74 -1.05
N GLN A 29 6.71 -10.04 -0.37
CA GLN A 29 7.23 -10.45 0.92
C GLN A 29 6.23 -10.03 1.99
N ALA A 30 5.46 -10.99 2.52
CA ALA A 30 4.34 -10.78 3.43
C ALA A 30 4.71 -11.18 4.85
N GLY A 31 4.96 -10.19 5.70
CA GLY A 31 5.37 -10.41 7.09
C GLY A 31 6.88 -10.70 7.26
N PRO A 32 7.32 -11.14 8.48
CA PRO A 32 6.48 -11.21 9.67
C PRO A 32 5.96 -9.83 10.09
N CYS A 33 4.68 -9.75 10.44
CA CYS A 33 4.08 -8.57 11.05
C CYS A 33 3.87 -8.82 12.52
N VAL A 34 4.24 -7.88 13.39
CA VAL A 34 4.15 -8.03 14.84
C VAL A 34 3.03 -7.18 15.39
N VAL A 35 2.20 -7.72 16.27
CA VAL A 35 1.12 -7.00 16.94
C VAL A 35 1.72 -5.99 17.91
N THR A 36 1.44 -4.71 17.70
CA THR A 36 1.95 -3.60 18.53
C THR A 36 0.91 -3.05 19.50
N GLN A 37 -0.37 -3.24 19.20
CA GLN A 37 -1.47 -2.85 20.07
C GLN A 37 -2.73 -3.61 19.69
N VAL A 38 -3.48 -4.03 20.69
CA VAL A 38 -4.85 -4.54 20.53
C VAL A 38 -5.80 -3.48 21.06
N LYS A 39 -6.74 -3.05 20.21
CA LYS A 39 -7.75 -2.04 20.55
C LYS A 39 -9.07 -2.71 20.89
N THR A 40 -9.67 -2.29 21.98
CA THR A 40 -10.95 -2.80 22.48
C THR A 40 -12.03 -1.73 22.43
N VAL A 41 -13.29 -2.15 22.41
CA VAL A 41 -14.43 -1.22 22.38
C VAL A 41 -14.46 -0.37 23.65
N GLU A 42 -14.05 -0.92 24.81
CA GLU A 42 -14.07 -0.22 26.09
C GLU A 42 -13.10 0.96 26.17
N ASN A 43 -11.88 0.77 25.65
CA ASN A 43 -10.82 1.79 25.73
C ASN A 43 -10.77 2.72 24.52
N ASP A 44 -10.97 2.16 23.29
CA ASP A 44 -10.74 2.86 22.04
C ASP A 44 -12.04 3.15 21.28
N GLY A 45 -13.18 2.61 21.72
CA GLY A 45 -14.48 2.76 21.07
C GLY A 45 -14.69 1.84 19.86
N TYR A 46 -13.68 1.04 19.48
CA TYR A 46 -13.77 0.05 18.41
C TYR A 46 -12.74 -1.07 18.59
N SER A 47 -13.02 -2.23 17.99
CA SER A 47 -12.11 -3.37 18.02
C SER A 47 -11.20 -3.37 16.80
N ALA A 48 -9.88 -3.46 17.00
CA ALA A 48 -8.88 -3.53 15.94
C ALA A 48 -7.54 -4.06 16.47
N VAL A 49 -6.72 -4.60 15.57
CA VAL A 49 -5.34 -5.00 15.87
C VAL A 49 -4.40 -4.09 15.10
N GLN A 50 -3.48 -3.45 15.80
CA GLN A 50 -2.42 -2.66 15.20
C GLN A 50 -1.21 -3.55 14.99
N VAL A 51 -0.69 -3.57 13.76
CA VAL A 51 0.47 -4.38 13.39
C VAL A 51 1.62 -3.52 12.88
N GLY A 52 2.83 -3.90 13.27
CA GLY A 52 4.07 -3.31 12.83
C GLY A 52 4.79 -4.19 11.80
N PHE A 53 5.38 -3.58 10.78
CA PHE A 53 6.10 -4.28 9.70
C PHE A 53 7.40 -3.58 9.36
N VAL A 54 8.46 -4.35 9.12
CA VAL A 54 9.84 -3.93 8.83
C VAL A 54 10.48 -3.15 9.99
N ASP A 55 11.59 -3.63 10.47
CA ASP A 55 12.34 -2.97 11.56
C ASP A 55 12.87 -1.61 11.14
N LYS A 56 12.79 -0.67 12.05
CA LYS A 56 13.31 0.68 11.93
C LYS A 56 14.52 0.80 12.85
N LYS A 57 15.65 1.25 12.31
CA LYS A 57 16.87 1.42 13.10
C LYS A 57 16.64 2.44 14.22
N GLU A 58 17.21 2.17 15.38
CA GLU A 58 17.18 3.12 16.49
C GLU A 58 17.97 4.39 16.15
N LYS A 59 17.51 5.52 16.70
CA LYS A 59 18.21 6.79 16.57
C LYS A 59 19.35 6.82 17.60
N VAL A 60 20.57 6.55 17.15
CA VAL A 60 21.74 6.63 18.01
C VAL A 60 22.22 8.10 18.05
N VAL A 61 22.29 8.64 19.26
CA VAL A 61 22.84 9.98 19.51
C VAL A 61 24.15 9.80 20.28
N ASN A 62 25.27 9.91 19.60
CA ASN A 62 26.57 9.96 20.25
C ASN A 62 26.88 11.42 20.66
N LYS A 63 27.51 11.61 21.79
CA LYS A 63 28.12 12.89 22.17
C LYS A 63 29.60 12.80 21.82
N ASP A 64 30.08 13.72 21.05
CA ASP A 64 31.54 13.89 20.83
C ASP A 64 32.24 14.34 22.12
N ALA A 65 33.55 14.22 22.17
CA ALA A 65 34.37 14.70 23.28
C ALA A 65 34.09 16.17 23.63
N ASN A 66 33.59 16.95 22.69
CA ASN A 66 33.20 18.36 22.85
C ASN A 66 31.71 18.57 23.17
N GLY A 67 30.97 17.51 23.54
CA GLY A 67 29.57 17.60 23.90
C GLY A 67 28.60 17.81 22.74
N LYS A 68 29.08 17.90 21.48
CA LYS A 68 28.19 17.97 20.30
C LYS A 68 27.51 16.64 20.07
N LYS A 69 26.20 16.69 19.81
CA LYS A 69 25.39 15.49 19.52
C LYS A 69 25.55 15.12 18.06
N GLU A 70 26.20 14.01 17.76
CA GLU A 70 26.18 13.38 16.44
C GLU A 70 24.96 12.46 16.36
N ILE A 71 24.06 12.73 15.42
CA ILE A 71 22.86 11.93 15.19
C ILE A 71 23.16 10.94 14.08
N ARG A 72 23.42 9.68 14.44
CA ARG A 72 23.43 8.55 13.50
C ARG A 72 21.97 8.12 13.27
N HIS A 73 21.62 7.81 12.04
CA HIS A 73 20.26 7.41 11.66
C HIS A 73 19.20 8.50 11.89
N ARG A 74 19.29 9.58 11.10
CA ARG A 74 18.37 10.74 11.12
C ARG A 74 16.88 10.34 11.11
N HIS A 75 16.53 9.20 10.51
CA HIS A 75 15.17 8.66 10.40
C HIS A 75 14.93 7.47 11.34
N GLY A 76 15.64 7.39 12.45
CA GLY A 76 15.45 6.36 13.48
C GLY A 76 14.14 6.55 14.27
N VAL A 77 13.89 5.63 15.19
CA VAL A 77 12.73 5.67 16.10
C VAL A 77 12.87 6.87 17.04
N ASN A 78 11.82 7.69 17.16
CA ASN A 78 11.75 8.81 18.08
C ASN A 78 11.37 8.31 19.50
N LYS A 79 11.60 9.16 20.53
CA LYS A 79 11.25 8.81 21.93
C LYS A 79 9.78 8.39 22.13
N PRO A 80 8.78 9.14 21.59
CA PRO A 80 7.37 8.73 21.70
C PRO A 80 7.07 7.41 20.99
N GLU A 81 7.62 7.22 19.77
CA GLU A 81 7.50 5.97 19.04
C GLU A 81 8.13 4.81 19.84
N LYS A 82 9.31 5.03 20.44
CA LYS A 82 9.99 4.03 21.26
C LYS A 82 9.11 3.61 22.44
N GLY A 83 8.56 4.55 23.18
CA GLY A 83 7.66 4.24 24.31
C GLY A 83 6.42 3.44 23.90
N HIS A 84 5.92 3.66 22.67
CA HIS A 84 4.81 2.86 22.12
C HIS A 84 5.23 1.41 21.86
N PHE A 85 6.40 1.19 21.24
CA PHE A 85 6.90 -0.16 20.96
C PHE A 85 7.40 -0.88 22.22
N ASP A 86 7.98 -0.16 23.17
CA ASP A 86 8.44 -0.71 24.46
C ASP A 86 7.26 -1.27 25.28
N LYS A 87 6.06 -0.63 25.21
CA LYS A 87 4.84 -1.17 25.83
C LYS A 87 4.42 -2.52 25.27
N ALA A 88 4.69 -2.75 23.99
CA ALA A 88 4.37 -4.01 23.33
C ALA A 88 5.53 -5.02 23.42
N GLY A 89 6.70 -4.63 23.95
CA GLY A 89 7.89 -5.48 24.02
C GLY A 89 8.52 -5.79 22.66
N VAL A 90 8.32 -4.91 21.65
CA VAL A 90 8.77 -5.14 20.27
C VAL A 90 9.77 -4.08 19.81
N SER A 91 10.63 -4.45 18.85
CA SER A 91 11.53 -3.50 18.18
C SER A 91 10.75 -2.45 17.42
N GLY A 92 11.32 -1.24 17.26
CA GLY A 92 10.70 -0.19 16.48
C GLY A 92 10.40 -0.61 15.05
N LYS A 93 9.16 -0.41 14.58
CA LYS A 93 8.72 -0.78 13.24
C LYS A 93 8.59 0.45 12.33
N ARG A 94 8.86 0.25 11.05
CA ARG A 94 8.79 1.32 10.04
C ARG A 94 7.36 1.63 9.61
N PHE A 95 6.55 0.61 9.46
CA PHE A 95 5.16 0.73 9.04
C PHE A 95 4.27 0.18 10.13
N VAL A 96 3.32 0.99 10.54
CA VAL A 96 2.30 0.62 11.53
C VAL A 96 0.94 0.85 10.89
N ARG A 97 0.07 -0.16 10.92
CA ARG A 97 -1.29 -0.11 10.37
C ARG A 97 -2.25 -0.88 11.25
N GLU A 98 -3.51 -0.52 11.18
CA GLU A 98 -4.59 -1.16 11.90
C GLU A 98 -5.45 -2.00 10.96
N PHE A 99 -5.85 -3.16 11.46
CA PHE A 99 -6.80 -4.05 10.83
C PHE A 99 -7.97 -4.33 11.76
N LYS A 100 -9.18 -4.22 11.24
CA LYS A 100 -10.39 -4.60 11.95
C LYS A 100 -10.67 -6.08 11.70
N PHE A 101 -10.05 -6.93 12.51
CA PHE A 101 -10.35 -8.35 12.50
C PHE A 101 -11.62 -8.63 13.28
N ASP A 102 -12.41 -9.62 12.84
CA ASP A 102 -13.60 -10.05 13.56
C ASP A 102 -13.22 -10.76 14.87
N ASN A 103 -12.07 -11.42 14.88
CA ASN A 103 -11.45 -12.11 16.02
C ASN A 103 -10.31 -11.29 16.67
N ALA A 104 -10.42 -9.97 16.72
CA ALA A 104 -9.35 -9.12 17.27
C ALA A 104 -9.00 -9.41 18.74
N ALA A 105 -9.92 -10.00 19.51
CA ALA A 105 -9.71 -10.36 20.90
C ALA A 105 -8.75 -11.55 21.09
N ASP A 106 -8.54 -12.38 20.07
CA ASP A 106 -7.68 -13.56 20.14
C ASP A 106 -6.18 -13.21 20.06
N TYR A 107 -5.88 -12.02 19.53
CA TYR A 107 -4.50 -11.54 19.36
C TYR A 107 -3.93 -10.97 20.66
N LYS A 108 -2.66 -11.28 20.92
CA LYS A 108 -1.89 -10.75 22.03
C LYS A 108 -0.80 -9.80 21.54
N LEU A 109 -0.29 -8.97 22.45
CA LEU A 109 0.88 -8.12 22.15
C LEU A 109 2.08 -9.01 21.82
N ALA A 110 2.87 -8.54 20.85
CA ALA A 110 4.04 -9.23 20.28
C ALA A 110 3.74 -10.49 19.46
N ASP A 111 2.49 -10.89 19.25
CA ASP A 111 2.18 -12.00 18.35
C ASP A 111 2.65 -11.70 16.92
N GLU A 112 3.14 -12.73 16.23
CA GLU A 112 3.60 -12.64 14.86
C GLU A 112 2.56 -13.16 13.88
N ILE A 113 2.22 -12.33 12.89
CA ILE A 113 1.36 -12.68 11.75
C ILE A 113 2.28 -12.91 10.55
N LYS A 114 2.28 -14.13 10.01
CA LYS A 114 3.10 -14.56 8.87
C LYS A 114 2.24 -14.85 7.64
N ALA A 115 2.89 -15.25 6.55
CA ALA A 115 2.20 -15.59 5.30
C ALA A 115 1.30 -16.84 5.39
N ASP A 116 1.45 -17.66 6.42
CA ASP A 116 0.71 -18.90 6.69
C ASP A 116 -0.78 -18.72 6.92
N ILE A 117 -1.23 -17.48 7.24
CA ILE A 117 -2.66 -17.19 7.35
C ILE A 117 -3.41 -17.32 6.01
N PHE A 118 -2.69 -17.31 4.89
CA PHE A 118 -3.26 -17.43 3.56
C PHE A 118 -3.01 -18.83 2.98
N ALA A 119 -3.98 -19.32 2.22
CA ALA A 119 -3.86 -20.56 1.46
C ALA A 119 -3.78 -20.28 -0.05
N GLU A 120 -3.28 -21.26 -0.81
CA GLU A 120 -3.33 -21.24 -2.27
C GLU A 120 -4.79 -21.25 -2.74
N GLY A 121 -5.12 -20.44 -3.74
CA GLY A 121 -6.48 -20.24 -4.22
C GLY A 121 -7.28 -19.16 -3.48
N ASP A 122 -6.81 -18.67 -2.34
CA ASP A 122 -7.46 -17.56 -1.62
C ASP A 122 -7.56 -16.32 -2.52
N LYS A 123 -8.68 -15.62 -2.45
CA LYS A 123 -8.88 -14.35 -3.14
C LYS A 123 -8.64 -13.18 -2.21
N VAL A 124 -7.81 -12.25 -2.65
CA VAL A 124 -7.34 -11.13 -1.83
C VAL A 124 -7.46 -9.80 -2.55
N ASP A 125 -7.56 -8.74 -1.77
CA ASP A 125 -7.53 -7.35 -2.21
C ASP A 125 -6.16 -6.74 -1.84
N ALA A 126 -5.44 -6.22 -2.85
CA ALA A 126 -4.13 -5.60 -2.66
C ALA A 126 -4.23 -4.07 -2.78
N THR A 127 -3.87 -3.38 -1.70
CA THR A 127 -3.90 -1.91 -1.63
C THR A 127 -2.48 -1.36 -1.50
N ALA A 128 -2.10 -0.43 -2.38
CA ALA A 128 -0.83 0.27 -2.29
C ALA A 128 -0.90 1.67 -2.92
N ILE A 129 0.17 2.46 -2.72
CA ILE A 129 0.34 3.73 -3.42
C ILE A 129 0.81 3.46 -4.84
N SER A 130 0.07 3.93 -5.83
CA SER A 130 0.40 3.77 -7.25
C SER A 130 1.68 4.52 -7.64
N LYS A 131 2.30 4.13 -8.76
CA LYS A 131 3.45 4.85 -9.30
C LYS A 131 3.06 6.29 -9.64
N GLY A 132 3.84 7.27 -9.18
CA GLY A 132 3.68 8.67 -9.55
C GLY A 132 3.98 8.89 -11.04
N LYS A 133 3.20 9.73 -11.69
CA LYS A 133 3.35 10.12 -13.10
C LYS A 133 3.57 11.63 -13.27
N GLY A 134 3.70 12.34 -12.15
CA GLY A 134 3.88 13.79 -12.13
C GLY A 134 2.65 14.55 -12.61
N PHE A 135 2.85 15.77 -13.07
CA PHE A 135 1.82 16.60 -13.66
C PHE A 135 1.53 16.14 -15.10
N GLN A 136 0.30 15.80 -15.41
CA GLN A 136 -0.10 15.27 -16.72
C GLN A 136 -1.20 16.12 -17.34
N GLY A 137 -1.17 16.21 -18.67
CA GLY A 137 -2.22 16.84 -19.47
C GLY A 137 -3.54 16.07 -19.39
N ALA A 138 -4.64 16.75 -19.70
CA ALA A 138 -5.99 16.22 -19.59
C ALA A 138 -6.22 14.95 -20.44
N ILE A 139 -5.58 14.85 -21.60
CA ILE A 139 -5.67 13.67 -22.45
C ILE A 139 -5.18 12.41 -21.75
N LYS A 140 -3.98 12.45 -21.14
CA LYS A 140 -3.41 11.30 -20.46
C LYS A 140 -4.06 11.06 -19.10
N ARG A 141 -4.40 12.13 -18.37
CA ARG A 141 -4.95 12.04 -17.03
C ARG A 141 -6.39 11.57 -17.00
N LEU A 142 -7.20 12.04 -17.97
CA LEU A 142 -8.65 11.89 -17.98
C LEU A 142 -9.18 11.14 -19.20
N GLY A 143 -8.30 10.72 -20.12
CA GLY A 143 -8.72 10.02 -21.35
C GLY A 143 -9.44 10.89 -22.36
N GLN A 144 -9.24 12.22 -22.33
CA GLN A 144 -9.84 13.12 -23.31
C GLN A 144 -9.29 12.89 -24.70
N HIS A 145 -10.11 13.15 -25.72
CA HIS A 145 -9.69 13.05 -27.11
C HIS A 145 -8.74 14.17 -27.49
N ARG A 146 -7.75 13.86 -28.33
CA ARG A 146 -6.89 14.85 -28.97
C ARG A 146 -7.58 15.49 -30.18
N GLY A 147 -7.16 16.68 -30.55
CA GLY A 147 -7.58 17.28 -31.80
C GLY A 147 -6.92 16.66 -33.05
N PRO A 148 -7.33 17.06 -34.27
CA PRO A 148 -6.72 16.61 -35.51
C PRO A 148 -5.21 16.90 -35.54
N MET A 149 -4.43 16.02 -36.15
CA MET A 149 -2.97 16.17 -36.26
C MET A 149 -2.58 16.69 -37.67
N ALA A 150 -3.53 16.80 -38.59
CA ALA A 150 -3.38 17.24 -39.95
C ALA A 150 -4.41 18.34 -40.30
N HIS A 151 -4.54 18.70 -41.57
CA HIS A 151 -5.48 19.70 -42.09
C HIS A 151 -5.33 21.10 -41.48
N GLY A 152 -4.09 21.50 -41.13
CA GLY A 152 -3.80 22.82 -40.59
C GLY A 152 -4.26 23.06 -39.14
N SER A 153 -4.75 22.03 -38.44
CA SER A 153 -5.15 22.18 -37.07
C SER A 153 -3.95 22.49 -36.17
N LYS A 154 -4.10 23.52 -35.35
CA LYS A 154 -3.14 23.86 -34.26
C LYS A 154 -3.58 23.31 -32.89
N PHE A 155 -4.76 22.69 -32.84
CA PHE A 155 -5.33 22.08 -31.63
C PHE A 155 -4.97 20.59 -31.55
N HIS A 156 -3.83 20.27 -30.99
CA HIS A 156 -3.34 18.85 -30.88
C HIS A 156 -3.69 18.20 -29.57
N ARG A 157 -3.02 18.63 -28.52
CA ARG A 157 -3.15 18.01 -27.15
C ARG A 157 -3.62 19.01 -26.10
N HIS A 158 -4.38 19.99 -26.52
CA HIS A 158 -4.96 21.00 -25.61
C HIS A 158 -6.12 20.43 -24.80
N GLN A 159 -6.37 21.05 -23.64
CA GLN A 159 -7.43 20.67 -22.71
C GLN A 159 -8.85 20.89 -23.30
N GLY A 160 -9.00 21.80 -24.23
CA GLY A 160 -10.29 22.23 -24.74
C GLY A 160 -10.93 23.38 -23.96
N SER A 161 -12.18 23.71 -24.27
CA SER A 161 -12.92 24.79 -23.62
C SER A 161 -13.17 24.49 -22.15
N ASN A 162 -13.14 25.53 -21.32
CA ASN A 162 -13.47 25.44 -19.89
C ASN A 162 -14.98 25.59 -19.60
N GLY A 163 -15.79 25.91 -20.59
CA GLY A 163 -17.24 26.05 -20.48
C GLY A 163 -17.82 27.09 -21.39
N ALA A 164 -19.09 27.45 -21.19
CA ALA A 164 -19.76 28.53 -21.87
C ALA A 164 -19.19 29.90 -21.45
N CYS A 165 -19.52 30.96 -22.21
CA CYS A 165 -18.96 32.28 -22.01
C CYS A 165 -19.59 33.03 -20.80
N SER A 166 -20.37 34.09 -21.07
CA SER A 166 -20.89 35.01 -20.03
C SER A 166 -21.95 34.42 -19.13
N SER A 167 -22.59 33.35 -19.50
CA SER A 167 -23.47 32.57 -18.63
C SER A 167 -23.02 31.11 -18.63
N PRO A 168 -22.56 30.57 -17.50
CA PRO A 168 -22.63 31.00 -16.09
C PRO A 168 -21.45 31.87 -15.63
N SER A 169 -20.56 32.36 -16.48
CA SER A 169 -19.34 33.14 -16.15
C SER A 169 -18.38 32.50 -15.17
N ARG A 170 -18.38 31.18 -15.09
CA ARG A 170 -17.48 30.40 -14.22
C ARG A 170 -17.17 29.03 -14.80
N VAL A 171 -16.09 28.44 -14.34
CA VAL A 171 -15.80 27.02 -14.55
C VAL A 171 -16.45 26.20 -13.43
N PHE A 172 -17.22 25.19 -13.79
CA PHE A 172 -17.90 24.35 -12.80
C PHE A 172 -16.92 23.49 -12.01
N LYS A 173 -17.30 23.18 -10.77
CA LYS A 173 -16.58 22.19 -9.94
C LYS A 173 -16.58 20.83 -10.65
N GLY A 174 -15.49 20.10 -10.53
CA GLY A 174 -15.35 18.80 -11.17
C GLY A 174 -14.93 18.84 -12.65
N LYS A 175 -14.74 20.02 -13.25
CA LYS A 175 -14.17 20.13 -14.60
C LYS A 175 -12.82 19.44 -14.66
N GLY A 176 -12.71 18.48 -15.57
CA GLY A 176 -11.46 17.75 -15.79
C GLY A 176 -10.36 18.61 -16.38
N MET A 177 -9.28 18.82 -15.65
CA MET A 177 -8.13 19.65 -16.02
C MET A 177 -6.82 18.90 -15.89
N PRO A 178 -5.71 19.39 -16.49
CA PRO A 178 -4.37 18.90 -16.20
C PRO A 178 -4.09 18.92 -14.69
N GLY A 179 -3.25 18.01 -14.23
CA GLY A 179 -2.90 17.95 -12.82
C GLY A 179 -2.07 16.75 -12.47
N HIS A 180 -1.83 16.57 -11.18
CA HIS A 180 -1.07 15.43 -10.66
C HIS A 180 -1.77 14.11 -10.99
N MET A 181 -0.99 13.13 -11.45
CA MET A 181 -1.46 11.78 -11.78
C MET A 181 -0.60 10.74 -11.07
N GLY A 182 -1.24 9.68 -10.58
CA GLY A 182 -0.55 8.64 -9.81
C GLY A 182 -0.22 9.10 -8.38
N SER A 183 0.62 8.32 -7.68
CA SER A 183 0.94 8.51 -6.24
C SER A 183 -0.31 8.60 -5.36
N VAL A 184 -1.36 7.89 -5.73
CA VAL A 184 -2.62 7.78 -5.00
C VAL A 184 -2.80 6.36 -4.49
N LYS A 185 -3.55 6.21 -3.39
CA LYS A 185 -3.93 4.90 -2.87
C LYS A 185 -4.88 4.20 -3.83
N VAL A 186 -4.50 3.03 -4.29
CA VAL A 186 -5.28 2.19 -5.23
C VAL A 186 -5.42 0.80 -4.65
N THR A 187 -6.61 0.23 -4.76
CA THR A 187 -6.89 -1.17 -4.40
C THR A 187 -7.26 -1.94 -5.66
N VAL A 188 -6.55 -3.03 -5.91
CA VAL A 188 -6.93 -4.04 -6.90
C VAL A 188 -7.56 -5.18 -6.15
N GLN A 189 -8.79 -5.50 -6.51
CA GLN A 189 -9.62 -6.48 -5.81
C GLN A 189 -9.61 -7.83 -6.51
N ASN A 190 -9.97 -8.87 -5.73
CA ASN A 190 -10.23 -10.22 -6.23
C ASN A 190 -9.03 -10.85 -6.96
N LEU A 191 -7.83 -10.65 -6.42
CA LEU A 191 -6.61 -11.30 -6.89
C LEU A 191 -6.49 -12.68 -6.25
N GLU A 192 -6.08 -13.67 -7.03
CA GLU A 192 -5.88 -15.06 -6.61
C GLU A 192 -4.45 -15.26 -6.10
N ILE A 193 -4.28 -15.93 -4.97
CA ILE A 193 -2.98 -16.39 -4.47
C ILE A 193 -2.66 -17.71 -5.18
N VAL A 194 -1.57 -17.72 -5.94
CA VAL A 194 -1.15 -18.89 -6.72
C VAL A 194 -0.26 -19.82 -5.90
N LYS A 195 0.62 -19.23 -5.07
CA LYS A 195 1.53 -20.00 -4.21
C LYS A 195 1.86 -19.23 -2.94
N VAL A 196 1.99 -19.97 -1.84
CA VAL A 196 2.45 -19.46 -0.55
C VAL A 196 3.76 -20.15 -0.20
N ASP A 197 4.80 -19.39 0.04
CA ASP A 197 6.08 -19.86 0.57
C ASP A 197 6.22 -19.37 2.02
N VAL A 198 5.97 -20.26 2.94
CA VAL A 198 5.96 -19.97 4.38
C VAL A 198 7.38 -19.77 4.90
N GLU A 199 8.37 -20.48 4.37
CA GLU A 199 9.75 -20.39 4.84
C GLU A 199 10.35 -19.00 4.59
N ASN A 200 10.11 -18.46 3.40
CA ASN A 200 10.61 -17.14 2.99
C ASN A 200 9.59 -16.01 3.22
N ASN A 201 8.41 -16.32 3.77
CA ASN A 201 7.29 -15.38 3.91
C ASN A 201 6.92 -14.70 2.58
N LEU A 202 6.80 -15.46 1.49
CA LEU A 202 6.43 -14.96 0.18
C LEU A 202 5.01 -15.36 -0.20
N LEU A 203 4.29 -14.42 -0.78
CA LEU A 203 3.01 -14.65 -1.45
C LEU A 203 3.15 -14.35 -2.94
N LEU A 204 2.79 -15.31 -3.78
CA LEU A 204 2.72 -15.15 -5.22
C LEU A 204 1.26 -14.90 -5.62
N VAL A 205 0.98 -13.66 -6.00
CA VAL A 205 -0.37 -13.20 -6.34
C VAL A 205 -0.49 -13.07 -7.85
N LYS A 206 -1.52 -13.66 -8.45
CA LYS A 206 -1.81 -13.63 -9.89
C LYS A 206 -2.08 -12.22 -10.36
N GLY A 207 -1.34 -11.79 -11.38
CA GLY A 207 -1.52 -10.48 -11.99
C GLY A 207 -0.70 -9.36 -11.37
N SER A 208 -1.14 -8.13 -11.57
CA SER A 208 -0.40 -6.93 -11.18
C SER A 208 -0.90 -6.35 -9.87
N VAL A 209 0.03 -5.98 -8.99
CA VAL A 209 -0.23 -5.25 -7.74
C VAL A 209 0.25 -3.80 -7.90
N PRO A 210 -0.50 -2.80 -7.43
CA PRO A 210 -0.13 -1.40 -7.58
C PRO A 210 1.19 -1.04 -6.88
N GLY A 211 1.82 0.02 -7.36
CA GLY A 211 3.04 0.59 -6.78
C GLY A 211 4.37 0.10 -7.39
N PRO A 212 5.47 0.78 -7.06
CA PRO A 212 6.82 0.41 -7.48
C PRO A 212 7.34 -0.80 -6.69
N LYS A 213 8.51 -1.35 -7.10
CA LYS A 213 9.26 -2.32 -6.29
C LYS A 213 9.60 -1.70 -4.92
N LYS A 214 9.63 -2.51 -3.89
CA LYS A 214 9.89 -2.13 -2.48
C LYS A 214 8.81 -1.27 -1.82
N CYS A 215 7.66 -1.00 -2.48
CA CYS A 215 6.54 -0.31 -1.83
C CYS A 215 5.83 -1.20 -0.80
N LEU A 216 5.20 -0.53 0.18
CA LEU A 216 4.28 -1.17 1.11
C LEU A 216 3.00 -1.55 0.37
N VAL A 217 2.56 -2.77 0.56
CA VAL A 217 1.29 -3.31 0.08
C VAL A 217 0.51 -3.82 1.28
N THR A 218 -0.74 -3.45 1.39
CA THR A 218 -1.67 -4.02 2.35
C THR A 218 -2.49 -5.09 1.64
N ILE A 219 -2.42 -6.32 2.09
CA ILE A 219 -3.17 -7.45 1.58
C ILE A 219 -4.29 -7.73 2.57
N LYS A 220 -5.49 -7.93 2.06
CA LYS A 220 -6.68 -8.27 2.84
C LYS A 220 -7.47 -9.34 2.12
N GLU A 221 -8.20 -10.13 2.86
CA GLU A 221 -9.26 -10.98 2.31
C GLU A 221 -10.21 -10.14 1.46
N THR A 222 -10.61 -10.63 0.29
CA THR A 222 -11.51 -9.89 -0.60
C THR A 222 -12.90 -9.77 -0.03
N VAL A 223 -13.51 -8.60 -0.17
CA VAL A 223 -14.90 -8.37 0.19
C VAL A 223 -15.90 -8.95 -0.84
N LYS A 224 -15.38 -9.45 -1.98
CA LYS A 224 -16.18 -10.00 -3.08
C LYS A 224 -16.16 -11.54 -3.14
N ALA A 225 -15.51 -12.21 -2.19
CA ALA A 225 -15.55 -13.65 -2.11
C ALA A 225 -16.99 -14.12 -1.81
N GLY A 226 -17.54 -14.96 -2.66
CA GLY A 226 -18.88 -15.52 -2.47
C GLY A 226 -20.03 -14.75 -3.13
N LYS A 227 -19.74 -13.78 -4.02
CA LYS A 227 -20.76 -13.20 -4.92
C LYS A 227 -20.53 -13.63 -6.35
#